data_45c44055dfe92aca9f8943e6a60bdd19
#
_entry.id   45c44055dfe92aca9f8943e6a60bdd19
#
_cell.length_a   1.000
_cell.length_b   1.000
_cell.length_c   1.000
_cell.angle_alpha   90.00
_cell.angle_beta   90.00
_cell.angle_gamma   90.00
#
_symmetry.space_group_name_H-M   'P 1'
#
loop_
_entity.id
_entity.type
_entity.pdbx_description
1 polymer ?
#
loop_
_entity_poly.entity_id
_entity_poly.type
_entity_poly.pdbx_seq_one_letter_code
_entity_poly.pdbx_strand_id
1 'polypeptide(L)'
;MADFNLGRRALLLGAAALMATGAAACTRRDQAAPTSLLTDLRDRPLAITPPVTKLSIDDSRFLIALSLIHPDPVSLLAAWAGDVNRLSPDIYAAYLEKTPALATLPKTPSSAAAFNVEAVLGAQPQVALVSLDSGPTDAQTAQLEQAGVRVAYIDFFQHPFQNQPRSLSLLGSMIGREEQAEAYNAFRAARLKIISERVAGLKDEQKPTVFLEAHAGNGPDCCNSVGAGNIGDYLTFVGARNIGAEVLKQPSGKLNLEFVVERDPDIYIATGGPHLEKTGGFVVGPKYDVETSRASLRRVAGRRGLSTLKAVREGKVHGLSHQLINSPIDIVATEVLAKWIQPELFADLDPRATLDTINKDFLAVPYRGDYWTDLVPTP
;
A
#
# COMPACT_ATOMS: atom_id res chain seq x y z
N MET A 1 -38.95 -72.62 -21.20
CA MET A 1 -39.30 -72.97 -22.57
C MET A 1 -38.28 -72.23 -23.46
N ALA A 2 -37.34 -72.99 -23.82
CA ALA A 2 -36.97 -73.50 -25.10
C ALA A 2 -36.23 -72.44 -25.87
N ASP A 3 -35.04 -72.58 -26.14
CA ASP A 3 -34.06 -73.55 -26.66
C ASP A 3 -33.47 -73.11 -27.99
N PHE A 4 -32.15 -73.24 -28.06
CA PHE A 4 -31.36 -73.74 -29.19
C PHE A 4 -31.16 -72.80 -30.41
N ASN A 5 -30.05 -72.78 -31.14
CA ASN A 5 -28.79 -73.50 -31.19
C ASN A 5 -27.80 -72.83 -32.13
N LEU A 6 -26.53 -72.93 -31.83
CA LEU A 6 -25.37 -73.29 -32.60
C LEU A 6 -25.36 -73.32 -34.15
N GLY A 7 -24.28 -72.82 -34.70
CA GLY A 7 -23.82 -73.25 -36.04
C GLY A 7 -22.61 -72.46 -36.51
N ARG A 8 -21.49 -72.85 -36.27
CA ARG A 8 -20.16 -73.21 -36.72
C ARG A 8 -19.96 -73.26 -38.27
N ARG A 9 -18.84 -72.74 -38.65
CA ARG A 9 -17.85 -73.11 -39.68
C ARG A 9 -17.48 -71.93 -40.59
N ALA A 10 -16.29 -71.39 -40.48
CA ALA A 10 -14.96 -71.86 -40.92
C ALA A 10 -14.74 -71.72 -42.43
N LEU A 11 -13.73 -71.06 -42.76
CA LEU A 11 -12.54 -71.29 -43.65
C LEU A 11 -12.16 -70.06 -44.47
N LEU A 12 -11.04 -69.46 -44.18
CA LEU A 12 -9.71 -69.56 -44.76
C LEU A 12 -9.50 -68.86 -46.12
N LEU A 13 -8.34 -68.19 -46.20
CA LEU A 13 -7.53 -67.74 -47.35
C LEU A 13 -7.78 -66.29 -47.73
N GLY A 14 -6.79 -65.40 -47.80
CA GLY A 14 -5.33 -65.50 -47.77
C GLY A 14 -4.75 -64.15 -48.14
N ALA A 15 -3.65 -63.91 -47.55
CA ALA A 15 -2.44 -63.28 -48.07
C ALA A 15 -2.39 -61.80 -48.52
N ALA A 16 -1.35 -61.18 -47.97
CA ALA A 16 -0.42 -60.19 -48.48
C ALA A 16 -0.61 -58.73 -48.06
N ALA A 17 0.06 -58.39 -47.03
CA ALA A 17 1.21 -57.49 -46.92
C ALA A 17 1.17 -56.19 -47.75
N LEU A 18 1.08 -55.05 -46.99
CA LEU A 18 2.01 -53.94 -47.23
C LEU A 18 2.06 -53.08 -45.94
N MET A 19 3.23 -53.09 -45.30
CA MET A 19 3.59 -52.19 -44.24
C MET A 19 3.63 -50.76 -44.80
N ALA A 20 2.84 -49.85 -44.26
CA ALA A 20 3.07 -48.41 -44.32
C ALA A 20 3.13 -47.90 -42.90
N THR A 21 4.33 -47.82 -42.37
CA THR A 21 4.67 -47.11 -41.13
C THR A 21 4.43 -45.62 -41.34
N GLY A 22 3.23 -45.16 -41.04
CA GLY A 22 2.91 -43.74 -40.87
C GLY A 22 3.30 -43.32 -39.48
N ALA A 23 4.46 -42.71 -39.30
CA ALA A 23 4.80 -42.01 -38.09
C ALA A 23 3.85 -40.81 -37.95
N ALA A 24 2.81 -40.95 -37.20
CA ALA A 24 2.01 -39.82 -36.71
C ALA A 24 2.86 -39.04 -35.69
N ALA A 25 3.61 -38.05 -36.19
CA ALA A 25 4.18 -37.02 -35.36
C ALA A 25 3.03 -36.26 -34.71
N CYS A 26 2.71 -36.66 -33.47
CA CYS A 26 1.90 -35.81 -32.59
C CYS A 26 2.68 -34.50 -32.34
N THR A 27 2.48 -33.52 -33.21
CA THR A 27 2.75 -32.13 -32.84
C THR A 27 1.86 -31.82 -31.65
N ARG A 28 2.43 -31.91 -30.44
CA ARG A 28 1.89 -31.20 -29.30
C ARG A 28 1.81 -29.74 -29.70
N ARG A 29 0.67 -29.29 -30.12
CA ARG A 29 0.34 -27.88 -30.00
C ARG A 29 0.46 -27.59 -28.52
N ASP A 30 1.50 -26.86 -28.15
CA ASP A 30 1.51 -26.13 -26.90
C ASP A 30 0.23 -25.28 -26.91
N GLN A 31 -0.80 -25.76 -26.24
CA GLN A 31 -1.93 -24.93 -25.88
C GLN A 31 -1.34 -23.93 -24.90
N ALA A 32 -1.03 -22.73 -25.41
CA ALA A 32 -0.79 -21.60 -24.54
C ALA A 32 -1.93 -21.57 -23.52
N ALA A 33 -1.58 -21.67 -22.25
CA ALA A 33 -2.54 -21.52 -21.17
C ALA A 33 -3.40 -20.28 -21.45
N PRO A 34 -4.69 -20.31 -21.20
CA PRO A 34 -5.55 -19.15 -21.43
C PRO A 34 -4.92 -17.98 -20.68
N THR A 35 -4.49 -16.97 -21.42
CA THR A 35 -3.96 -15.73 -20.87
C THR A 35 -5.13 -15.11 -20.10
N SER A 36 -5.19 -15.30 -18.79
CA SER A 36 -6.14 -14.57 -17.97
C SER A 36 -5.81 -13.09 -18.15
N LEU A 37 -6.71 -12.35 -18.76
CA LEU A 37 -6.55 -10.93 -18.94
C LEU A 37 -6.52 -10.30 -17.56
N LEU A 38 -5.32 -9.90 -17.10
CA LEU A 38 -5.20 -9.08 -15.91
C LEU A 38 -5.90 -7.75 -16.15
N THR A 39 -6.48 -7.17 -15.11
CA THR A 39 -7.19 -5.90 -15.19
C THR A 39 -6.61 -4.94 -14.16
N ASP A 40 -6.25 -3.73 -14.57
CA ASP A 40 -5.74 -2.70 -13.66
C ASP A 40 -6.87 -1.99 -12.86
N LEU A 41 -6.52 -1.04 -12.02
CA LEU A 41 -7.50 -0.34 -11.19
C LEU A 41 -8.36 0.69 -11.95
N ARG A 42 -8.08 0.94 -13.23
CA ARG A 42 -8.97 1.67 -14.15
C ARG A 42 -9.83 0.73 -15.00
N ASP A 43 -9.91 -0.54 -14.60
CA ASP A 43 -10.66 -1.61 -15.28
C ASP A 43 -10.22 -1.84 -16.73
N ARG A 44 -8.94 -1.52 -17.07
CA ARG A 44 -8.38 -1.75 -18.39
C ARG A 44 -7.76 -3.15 -18.46
N PRO A 45 -8.02 -3.90 -19.54
CA PRO A 45 -7.36 -5.18 -19.73
C PRO A 45 -5.86 -4.98 -20.02
N LEU A 46 -5.02 -5.76 -19.35
CA LEU A 46 -3.58 -5.74 -19.50
C LEU A 46 -3.11 -6.93 -20.33
N ALA A 47 -2.59 -6.67 -21.51
CA ALA A 47 -1.96 -7.69 -22.35
C ALA A 47 -0.52 -7.95 -21.86
N ILE A 48 -0.40 -8.61 -20.69
CA ILE A 48 0.87 -8.95 -20.05
C ILE A 48 1.03 -10.46 -20.00
N THR A 49 2.24 -10.94 -20.25
CA THR A 49 2.61 -12.35 -20.07
C THR A 49 3.47 -12.46 -18.83
N PRO A 50 2.94 -12.99 -17.72
CA PRO A 50 3.71 -13.23 -16.50
C PRO A 50 4.80 -14.31 -16.73
N PRO A 51 5.91 -14.29 -15.95
CA PRO A 51 6.25 -13.30 -14.96
C PRO A 51 6.92 -12.05 -15.55
N VAL A 52 6.49 -10.88 -15.09
CA VAL A 52 7.15 -9.60 -15.37
C VAL A 52 8.39 -9.47 -14.50
N THR A 53 9.52 -9.13 -15.09
CA THR A 53 10.83 -9.03 -14.41
C THR A 53 11.44 -7.64 -14.48
N LYS A 54 10.82 -6.71 -15.22
CA LYS A 54 11.30 -5.33 -15.38
C LYS A 54 10.15 -4.35 -15.25
N LEU A 55 10.11 -3.65 -14.12
CA LEU A 55 9.08 -2.66 -13.77
C LEU A 55 9.70 -1.26 -13.74
N SER A 56 8.96 -0.24 -14.15
CA SER A 56 9.18 1.12 -13.65
C SER A 56 8.07 1.50 -12.68
N ILE A 57 8.40 2.24 -11.62
CA ILE A 57 7.44 2.69 -10.61
C ILE A 57 7.49 4.21 -10.47
N ASP A 58 6.34 4.87 -10.48
CA ASP A 58 6.20 6.31 -10.33
C ASP A 58 6.04 6.77 -8.87
N ASP A 59 5.90 5.84 -7.95
CA ASP A 59 5.85 6.09 -6.51
C ASP A 59 6.78 5.12 -5.77
N SER A 60 7.73 5.66 -4.99
CA SER A 60 8.70 4.83 -4.26
C SER A 60 8.06 3.90 -3.22
N ARG A 61 6.83 4.19 -2.77
CA ARG A 61 6.09 3.34 -1.85
C ARG A 61 5.65 2.01 -2.47
N PHE A 62 5.58 1.92 -3.81
CA PHE A 62 5.33 0.65 -4.50
C PHE A 62 6.47 -0.35 -4.29
N LEU A 63 7.68 0.13 -3.96
CA LEU A 63 8.77 -0.76 -3.55
C LEU A 63 8.45 -1.50 -2.24
N ILE A 64 7.69 -0.88 -1.32
CA ILE A 64 7.21 -1.54 -0.10
C ILE A 64 6.20 -2.63 -0.46
N ALA A 65 5.26 -2.35 -1.38
CA ALA A 65 4.30 -3.35 -1.84
C ALA A 65 4.99 -4.57 -2.49
N LEU A 66 5.98 -4.32 -3.34
CA LEU A 66 6.81 -5.39 -3.91
C LEU A 66 7.60 -6.15 -2.83
N SER A 67 8.06 -5.46 -1.78
CA SER A 67 8.78 -6.06 -0.65
C SER A 67 7.92 -7.02 0.17
N LEU A 68 6.60 -6.82 0.20
CA LEU A 68 5.67 -7.73 0.89
C LEU A 68 5.54 -9.10 0.19
N ILE A 69 5.84 -9.16 -1.10
CA ILE A 69 5.56 -10.35 -1.92
C ILE A 69 6.79 -10.90 -2.65
N HIS A 70 7.91 -10.18 -2.66
CA HIS A 70 9.13 -10.60 -3.34
C HIS A 70 10.37 -10.44 -2.46
N PRO A 71 11.24 -11.47 -2.33
CA PRO A 71 12.41 -11.43 -1.42
C PRO A 71 13.49 -10.44 -1.87
N ASP A 72 13.54 -10.10 -3.16
CA ASP A 72 14.44 -9.09 -3.73
C ASP A 72 13.65 -8.15 -4.66
N PRO A 73 12.89 -7.18 -4.09
CA PRO A 73 12.02 -6.31 -4.87
C PRO A 73 12.78 -5.36 -5.78
N VAL A 74 14.03 -5.01 -5.45
CA VAL A 74 14.86 -4.10 -6.26
C VAL A 74 15.27 -4.74 -7.57
N SER A 75 15.46 -6.06 -7.61
CA SER A 75 15.80 -6.80 -8.85
C SER A 75 14.72 -6.71 -9.93
N LEU A 76 13.49 -6.40 -9.54
CA LEU A 76 12.37 -6.21 -10.47
C LEU A 76 12.35 -4.80 -11.10
N LEU A 77 13.17 -3.86 -10.62
CA LEU A 77 13.11 -2.47 -11.08
C LEU A 77 14.03 -2.20 -12.23
N ALA A 78 13.48 -1.70 -13.33
CA ALA A 78 14.22 -1.05 -14.42
C ALA A 78 14.43 0.45 -14.11
N ALA A 79 13.46 1.08 -13.44
CA ALA A 79 13.52 2.46 -12.99
C ALA A 79 12.57 2.69 -11.80
N TRP A 80 12.80 3.76 -11.05
CA TRP A 80 11.94 4.15 -9.93
C TRP A 80 11.87 5.67 -9.75
N ALA A 81 10.89 6.15 -8.99
CA ALA A 81 10.68 7.59 -8.80
C ALA A 81 11.85 8.29 -8.05
N GLY A 82 12.55 7.58 -7.17
CA GLY A 82 13.63 8.16 -6.38
C GLY A 82 13.16 9.21 -5.36
N ASP A 83 11.87 9.28 -5.05
CA ASP A 83 11.27 10.17 -4.06
C ASP A 83 11.44 9.61 -2.64
N VAL A 84 12.65 9.69 -2.14
CA VAL A 84 13.08 9.12 -0.85
C VAL A 84 12.21 9.61 0.32
N ASN A 85 11.70 10.84 0.27
CA ASN A 85 10.83 11.36 1.34
C ASN A 85 9.51 10.60 1.45
N ARG A 86 8.96 10.06 0.35
CA ARG A 86 7.77 9.22 0.40
C ARG A 86 8.05 7.84 0.97
N LEU A 87 9.21 7.27 0.63
CA LEU A 87 9.66 5.99 1.17
C LEU A 87 10.06 6.09 2.65
N SER A 88 10.55 7.20 3.09
CA SER A 88 11.34 7.53 4.27
C SER A 88 12.85 7.34 4.05
N PRO A 89 13.67 8.32 4.46
CA PRO A 89 15.12 8.20 4.39
C PRO A 89 15.69 6.98 5.12
N ASP A 90 15.09 6.60 6.25
CA ASP A 90 15.53 5.46 7.06
C ASP A 90 15.23 4.13 6.36
N ILE A 91 14.06 4.01 5.75
CA ILE A 91 13.69 2.83 4.96
C ILE A 91 14.52 2.75 3.69
N TYR A 92 14.77 3.89 3.04
CA TYR A 92 15.69 3.93 1.90
C TYR A 92 17.10 3.44 2.27
N ALA A 93 17.62 3.86 3.42
CA ALA A 93 18.92 3.38 3.91
C ALA A 93 18.92 1.85 4.12
N ALA A 94 17.84 1.29 4.69
CA ALA A 94 17.71 -0.15 4.86
C ALA A 94 17.64 -0.91 3.52
N TYR A 95 17.01 -0.34 2.50
CA TYR A 95 17.06 -0.91 1.13
C TYR A 95 18.48 -0.86 0.54
N LEU A 96 19.21 0.25 0.75
CA LEU A 96 20.60 0.36 0.26
C LEU A 96 21.56 -0.63 0.95
N GLU A 97 21.36 -0.88 2.24
CA GLU A 97 22.13 -1.87 2.97
C GLU A 97 21.96 -3.28 2.36
N LYS A 98 20.72 -3.64 2.01
CA LYS A 98 20.40 -4.93 1.40
C LYS A 98 20.76 -4.98 -0.09
N THR A 99 20.46 -3.92 -0.84
CA THR A 99 20.61 -3.87 -2.30
C THR A 99 21.18 -2.50 -2.72
N PRO A 100 22.53 -2.31 -2.68
CA PRO A 100 23.15 -1.03 -3.04
C PRO A 100 22.83 -0.54 -4.46
N ALA A 101 22.49 -1.46 -5.37
CA ALA A 101 22.13 -1.15 -6.76
C ALA A 101 20.95 -0.16 -6.87
N LEU A 102 20.07 -0.07 -5.87
CA LEU A 102 18.96 0.89 -5.86
C LEU A 102 19.42 2.35 -6.03
N ALA A 103 20.61 2.71 -5.51
CA ALA A 103 21.16 4.05 -5.64
C ALA A 103 21.44 4.48 -7.08
N THR A 104 21.77 3.51 -7.95
CA THR A 104 22.21 3.73 -9.33
C THR A 104 21.14 3.43 -10.37
N LEU A 105 19.97 2.94 -9.96
CA LEU A 105 18.87 2.71 -10.89
C LEU A 105 18.42 4.00 -11.59
N PRO A 106 18.04 3.93 -12.86
CA PRO A 106 17.42 5.04 -13.57
C PRO A 106 16.24 5.61 -12.78
N LYS A 107 16.08 6.94 -12.85
CA LYS A 107 14.97 7.63 -12.17
C LYS A 107 13.94 8.10 -13.18
N THR A 108 12.68 7.88 -12.86
CA THR A 108 11.52 8.46 -13.53
C THR A 108 10.92 9.55 -12.64
N PRO A 109 10.18 10.53 -13.17
CA PRO A 109 9.45 11.47 -12.35
C PRO A 109 8.50 10.76 -11.38
N SER A 110 8.37 11.28 -10.16
CA SER A 110 7.40 10.75 -9.20
C SER A 110 5.96 11.10 -9.62
N SER A 111 4.99 10.39 -9.06
CA SER A 111 3.56 10.62 -9.26
C SER A 111 3.10 12.05 -8.89
N ALA A 112 3.91 12.83 -8.17
CA ALA A 112 3.65 14.24 -7.89
C ALA A 112 4.13 15.19 -9.00
N ALA A 113 4.84 14.70 -10.01
CA ALA A 113 5.37 15.48 -11.12
C ALA A 113 4.71 15.11 -12.46
N ALA A 114 4.93 15.93 -13.47
CA ALA A 114 4.46 15.63 -14.83
C ALA A 114 5.10 14.32 -15.33
N PHE A 115 4.27 13.46 -15.91
CA PHE A 115 4.72 12.18 -16.45
C PHE A 115 5.69 12.39 -17.63
N ASN A 116 6.78 11.64 -17.65
CA ASN A 116 7.83 11.73 -18.67
C ASN A 116 7.98 10.38 -19.40
N VAL A 117 7.42 10.33 -20.59
CA VAL A 117 7.44 9.13 -21.46
C VAL A 117 8.87 8.74 -21.85
N GLU A 118 9.74 9.70 -22.15
CA GLU A 118 11.13 9.43 -22.59
C GLU A 118 11.94 8.78 -21.48
N ALA A 119 11.77 9.25 -20.23
CA ALA A 119 12.45 8.65 -19.07
C ALA A 119 12.02 7.19 -18.86
N VAL A 120 10.73 6.89 -19.03
CA VAL A 120 10.22 5.52 -18.93
C VAL A 120 10.74 4.66 -20.09
N LEU A 121 10.67 5.14 -21.32
CA LEU A 121 11.16 4.40 -22.48
C LEU A 121 12.67 4.15 -22.40
N GLY A 122 13.45 5.11 -21.92
CA GLY A 122 14.89 5.00 -21.72
C GLY A 122 15.28 3.90 -20.73
N ALA A 123 14.44 3.61 -19.75
CA ALA A 123 14.64 2.53 -18.77
C ALA A 123 14.20 1.14 -19.31
N GLN A 124 13.47 1.08 -20.40
CA GLN A 124 13.01 -0.15 -21.07
C GLN A 124 12.29 -1.14 -20.12
N PRO A 125 11.31 -0.72 -19.32
CA PRO A 125 10.52 -1.65 -18.52
C PRO A 125 9.58 -2.47 -19.42
N GLN A 126 9.16 -3.63 -18.94
CA GLN A 126 8.04 -4.38 -19.53
C GLN A 126 6.70 -3.72 -19.16
N VAL A 127 6.61 -3.23 -17.89
CA VAL A 127 5.42 -2.59 -17.35
C VAL A 127 5.82 -1.33 -16.58
N ALA A 128 5.12 -0.23 -16.87
CA ALA A 128 5.14 0.97 -16.07
C ALA A 128 3.96 0.90 -15.06
N LEU A 129 4.29 0.77 -13.78
CA LEU A 129 3.33 0.89 -12.69
C LEU A 129 3.13 2.36 -12.36
N VAL A 130 1.91 2.81 -12.42
CA VAL A 130 1.56 4.22 -12.22
C VAL A 130 0.42 4.37 -11.20
N SER A 131 0.48 5.45 -10.47
CA SER A 131 -0.53 5.78 -9.46
C SER A 131 -1.87 6.11 -10.12
N LEU A 132 -2.96 5.69 -9.48
CA LEU A 132 -4.32 5.81 -10.04
C LEU A 132 -4.74 7.25 -10.36
N ASP A 133 -4.32 8.21 -9.54
CA ASP A 133 -4.65 9.64 -9.61
C ASP A 133 -3.64 10.49 -10.42
N SER A 134 -2.63 9.84 -10.96
CA SER A 134 -1.56 10.47 -11.73
C SER A 134 -1.21 9.60 -12.95
N GLY A 135 -0.05 9.81 -13.53
CA GLY A 135 0.44 8.98 -14.61
C GLY A 135 0.25 9.62 -15.99
N PRO A 136 0.43 8.82 -17.05
CA PRO A 136 0.38 9.31 -18.42
C PRO A 136 -1.06 9.68 -18.86
N THR A 137 -1.15 10.63 -19.78
CA THR A 137 -2.37 10.85 -20.58
C THR A 137 -2.64 9.64 -21.49
N ASP A 138 -3.85 9.56 -22.04
CA ASP A 138 -4.19 8.49 -23.00
C ASP A 138 -3.25 8.46 -24.21
N ALA A 139 -2.86 9.64 -24.72
CA ALA A 139 -1.88 9.73 -25.83
C ALA A 139 -0.49 9.22 -25.42
N GLN A 140 -0.02 9.55 -24.23
CA GLN A 140 1.23 9.06 -23.70
C GLN A 140 1.18 7.56 -23.40
N THR A 141 0.05 7.07 -22.91
CA THR A 141 -0.18 5.62 -22.71
C THR A 141 -0.10 4.90 -24.05
N ALA A 142 -0.78 5.39 -25.07
CA ALA A 142 -0.70 4.79 -26.41
C ALA A 142 0.74 4.80 -26.96
N GLN A 143 1.51 5.85 -26.74
CA GLN A 143 2.92 5.94 -27.14
C GLN A 143 3.78 4.88 -26.43
N LEU A 144 3.61 4.69 -25.12
CA LEU A 144 4.30 3.65 -24.36
C LEU A 144 3.95 2.27 -24.86
N GLU A 145 2.67 1.98 -25.08
CA GLU A 145 2.17 0.69 -25.53
C GLU A 145 2.63 0.35 -26.97
N GLN A 146 2.70 1.34 -27.86
CA GLN A 146 3.29 1.18 -29.21
C GLN A 146 4.79 0.85 -29.14
N ALA A 147 5.50 1.37 -28.15
CA ALA A 147 6.90 1.03 -27.88
C ALA A 147 7.10 -0.30 -27.12
N GLY A 148 6.00 -1.02 -26.83
CA GLY A 148 6.04 -2.31 -26.13
C GLY A 148 6.03 -2.24 -24.60
N VAL A 149 5.92 -1.05 -24.01
CA VAL A 149 5.79 -0.86 -22.55
C VAL A 149 4.30 -0.87 -22.17
N ARG A 150 3.88 -1.79 -21.32
CA ARG A 150 2.52 -1.81 -20.80
C ARG A 150 2.38 -0.83 -19.64
N VAL A 151 1.21 -0.18 -19.51
CA VAL A 151 0.90 0.72 -18.39
C VAL A 151 -0.15 0.06 -17.51
N ALA A 152 0.15 -0.08 -16.22
CA ALA A 152 -0.77 -0.64 -15.23
C ALA A 152 -1.01 0.36 -14.09
N TYR A 153 -2.27 0.72 -13.87
CA TYR A 153 -2.69 1.62 -12.79
C TYR A 153 -2.92 0.83 -11.50
N ILE A 154 -2.27 1.27 -10.43
CA ILE A 154 -2.40 0.72 -9.08
C ILE A 154 -2.62 1.84 -8.06
N ASP A 155 -3.19 1.49 -6.90
CA ASP A 155 -3.43 2.44 -5.82
C ASP A 155 -3.31 1.76 -4.46
N PHE A 156 -2.52 2.35 -3.57
CA PHE A 156 -2.39 1.95 -2.17
C PHE A 156 -2.86 3.05 -1.22
N PHE A 157 -3.30 4.21 -1.71
CA PHE A 157 -3.37 5.42 -0.92
C PHE A 157 -4.71 6.16 -1.00
N GLN A 158 -5.35 6.27 -2.17
CA GLN A 158 -6.57 7.06 -2.35
C GLN A 158 -7.78 6.40 -1.68
N HIS A 159 -7.95 5.09 -1.92
CA HIS A 159 -8.99 4.27 -1.30
C HIS A 159 -8.35 3.00 -0.72
N PRO A 160 -7.58 3.11 0.38
CA PRO A 160 -6.70 2.04 0.85
C PRO A 160 -7.43 0.74 1.19
N PHE A 161 -8.64 0.83 1.71
CA PHE A 161 -9.41 -0.38 2.08
C PHE A 161 -9.90 -1.18 0.87
N GLN A 162 -10.21 -0.51 -0.24
CA GLN A 162 -10.70 -1.14 -1.47
C GLN A 162 -9.56 -1.48 -2.44
N ASN A 163 -8.63 -0.55 -2.61
CA ASN A 163 -7.66 -0.60 -3.71
C ASN A 163 -6.37 -1.34 -3.35
N GLN A 164 -5.91 -1.30 -2.09
CA GLN A 164 -4.69 -2.01 -1.70
C GLN A 164 -4.74 -3.52 -2.01
N PRO A 165 -5.78 -4.28 -1.60
CA PRO A 165 -5.80 -5.71 -1.89
C PRO A 165 -5.87 -6.01 -3.39
N ARG A 166 -6.61 -5.21 -4.18
CA ARG A 166 -6.66 -5.34 -5.64
C ARG A 166 -5.30 -5.07 -6.28
N SER A 167 -4.63 -4.00 -5.83
CA SER A 167 -3.29 -3.62 -6.32
C SER A 167 -2.25 -4.68 -6.00
N LEU A 168 -2.26 -5.22 -4.78
CA LEU A 168 -1.30 -6.23 -4.37
C LEU A 168 -1.54 -7.57 -5.11
N SER A 169 -2.81 -7.98 -5.29
CA SER A 169 -3.15 -9.16 -6.09
C SER A 169 -2.72 -9.01 -7.55
N LEU A 170 -2.93 -7.82 -8.14
CA LEU A 170 -2.46 -7.53 -9.50
C LEU A 170 -0.94 -7.60 -9.60
N LEU A 171 -0.20 -7.01 -8.64
CA LEU A 171 1.26 -7.12 -8.57
C LEU A 171 1.70 -8.58 -8.46
N GLY A 172 1.07 -9.35 -7.55
CA GLY A 172 1.35 -10.78 -7.39
C GLY A 172 1.20 -11.54 -8.70
N SER A 173 0.08 -11.34 -9.41
CA SER A 173 -0.19 -12.01 -10.69
C SER A 173 0.78 -11.58 -11.80
N MET A 174 1.20 -10.30 -11.82
CA MET A 174 2.18 -9.84 -12.79
C MET A 174 3.57 -10.47 -12.61
N ILE A 175 4.00 -10.65 -11.35
CA ILE A 175 5.38 -11.12 -11.07
C ILE A 175 5.46 -12.60 -10.66
N GLY A 176 4.34 -13.36 -10.73
CA GLY A 176 4.27 -14.78 -10.35
C GLY A 176 4.41 -14.98 -8.83
N ARG A 177 3.71 -14.15 -8.04
CA ARG A 177 3.72 -14.15 -6.57
C ARG A 177 2.30 -14.06 -5.99
N GLU A 178 1.36 -14.73 -6.62
CA GLU A 178 -0.06 -14.72 -6.24
C GLU A 178 -0.27 -15.21 -4.81
N GLU A 179 0.38 -16.31 -4.44
CA GLU A 179 0.24 -16.89 -3.09
C GLU A 179 0.72 -15.92 -2.00
N GLN A 180 1.82 -15.21 -2.23
CA GLN A 180 2.35 -14.23 -1.28
C GLN A 180 1.42 -13.01 -1.16
N ALA A 181 0.89 -12.55 -2.28
CA ALA A 181 -0.05 -11.43 -2.32
C ALA A 181 -1.35 -11.79 -1.59
N GLU A 182 -1.89 -12.99 -1.80
CA GLU A 182 -3.09 -13.49 -1.12
C GLU A 182 -2.85 -13.68 0.38
N ALA A 183 -1.70 -14.24 0.77
CA ALA A 183 -1.34 -14.41 2.18
C ALA A 183 -1.31 -13.07 2.93
N TYR A 184 -0.68 -12.03 2.36
CA TYR A 184 -0.68 -10.71 3.00
C TYR A 184 -2.06 -10.06 3.00
N ASN A 185 -2.82 -10.14 1.90
CA ASN A 185 -4.18 -9.63 1.83
C ASN A 185 -5.08 -10.28 2.87
N ALA A 186 -4.99 -11.61 3.05
CA ALA A 186 -5.74 -12.34 4.06
C ALA A 186 -5.34 -11.90 5.49
N PHE A 187 -4.04 -11.77 5.75
CA PHE A 187 -3.54 -11.27 7.04
C PHE A 187 -4.10 -9.87 7.34
N ARG A 188 -3.96 -8.93 6.40
CA ARG A 188 -4.48 -7.56 6.56
C ARG A 188 -6.00 -7.55 6.76
N ALA A 189 -6.75 -8.30 5.95
CA ALA A 189 -8.20 -8.39 6.05
C ALA A 189 -8.67 -8.93 7.41
N ALA A 190 -8.00 -9.95 7.96
CA ALA A 190 -8.33 -10.50 9.28
C ALA A 190 -8.14 -9.44 10.39
N ARG A 191 -7.07 -8.63 10.32
CA ARG A 191 -6.83 -7.55 11.28
C ARG A 191 -7.85 -6.42 11.17
N LEU A 192 -8.16 -5.99 9.93
CA LEU A 192 -9.20 -4.99 9.68
C LEU A 192 -10.58 -5.45 10.16
N LYS A 193 -10.89 -6.73 9.99
CA LYS A 193 -12.15 -7.31 10.44
C LYS A 193 -12.34 -7.16 11.96
N ILE A 194 -11.29 -7.42 12.76
CA ILE A 194 -11.33 -7.23 14.21
C ILE A 194 -11.75 -5.79 14.56
N ILE A 195 -11.18 -4.81 13.86
CA ILE A 195 -11.47 -3.40 14.11
C ILE A 195 -12.91 -3.08 13.69
N SER A 196 -13.30 -3.44 12.47
CA SER A 196 -14.63 -3.12 11.94
C SER A 196 -15.77 -3.74 12.74
N GLU A 197 -15.62 -4.97 13.22
CA GLU A 197 -16.63 -5.65 14.04
C GLU A 197 -16.81 -4.96 15.40
N ARG A 198 -15.73 -4.48 16.01
CA ARG A 198 -15.82 -3.81 17.32
C ARG A 198 -16.41 -2.42 17.22
N VAL A 199 -16.13 -1.67 16.15
CA VAL A 199 -16.68 -0.32 15.98
C VAL A 199 -18.09 -0.29 15.40
N ALA A 200 -18.58 -1.38 14.81
CA ALA A 200 -19.89 -1.44 14.15
C ALA A 200 -21.06 -1.10 15.08
N GLY A 201 -20.92 -1.35 16.39
CA GLY A 201 -21.94 -1.07 17.41
C GLY A 201 -21.88 0.33 18.02
N LEU A 202 -20.87 1.15 17.67
CA LEU A 202 -20.70 2.48 18.26
C LEU A 202 -21.77 3.46 17.78
N LYS A 203 -22.44 4.09 18.75
CA LYS A 203 -23.29 5.25 18.47
C LYS A 203 -22.44 6.49 18.22
N ASP A 204 -23.00 7.50 17.58
CA ASP A 204 -22.24 8.72 17.22
C ASP A 204 -21.70 9.46 18.45
N GLU A 205 -22.40 9.41 19.60
CA GLU A 205 -21.96 10.01 20.85
C GLU A 205 -20.74 9.31 21.46
N GLN A 206 -20.48 8.07 21.05
CA GLN A 206 -19.33 7.26 21.51
C GLN A 206 -18.10 7.44 20.63
N LYS A 207 -18.24 8.17 19.52
CA LYS A 207 -17.15 8.44 18.59
C LYS A 207 -16.49 9.77 18.94
N PRO A 208 -15.25 9.79 19.42
CA PRO A 208 -14.56 11.03 19.76
C PRO A 208 -14.28 11.86 18.51
N THR A 209 -14.22 13.18 18.70
CA THR A 209 -13.76 14.12 17.68
C THR A 209 -12.24 14.10 17.59
N VAL A 210 -11.72 14.01 16.38
CA VAL A 210 -10.27 13.93 16.13
C VAL A 210 -9.85 15.06 15.20
N PHE A 211 -8.83 15.80 15.63
CA PHE A 211 -8.02 16.64 14.78
C PHE A 211 -6.75 15.88 14.40
N LEU A 212 -6.60 15.53 13.12
CA LEU A 212 -5.33 15.00 12.59
C LEU A 212 -4.63 16.11 11.82
N GLU A 213 -3.44 16.50 12.28
CA GLU A 213 -2.59 17.43 11.58
C GLU A 213 -1.56 16.66 10.73
N ALA A 214 -1.73 16.73 9.43
CA ALA A 214 -0.80 16.13 8.48
C ALA A 214 0.49 16.97 8.37
N HIS A 215 1.63 16.31 8.47
CA HIS A 215 2.95 16.95 8.43
C HIS A 215 3.06 18.10 9.45
N ALA A 216 2.73 17.80 10.72
CA ALA A 216 2.63 18.77 11.80
C ALA A 216 3.94 19.56 11.98
N GLY A 217 3.83 20.88 11.87
CA GLY A 217 4.98 21.77 11.95
C GLY A 217 5.81 21.88 10.65
N ASN A 218 5.27 21.52 9.49
CA ASN A 218 5.92 21.74 8.20
C ASN A 218 6.11 23.25 7.85
N GLY A 219 5.47 24.12 8.59
CA GLY A 219 5.57 25.57 8.47
C GLY A 219 5.18 26.26 9.77
N PRO A 220 5.29 27.61 9.81
CA PRO A 220 4.98 28.40 11.00
C PRO A 220 3.50 28.27 11.41
N ASP A 221 2.62 28.12 10.45
CA ASP A 221 1.18 28.00 10.66
C ASP A 221 0.77 26.53 10.84
N CYS A 222 -0.24 26.29 11.69
CA CYS A 222 -0.93 25.01 11.68
C CYS A 222 -1.95 25.04 10.53
N CYS A 223 -2.59 24.16 10.28
CA CYS A 223 -3.40 23.05 10.57
C CYS A 223 -3.66 22.32 9.23
N ASN A 224 -2.62 21.84 8.59
CA ASN A 224 -2.83 20.91 7.47
C ASN A 224 -3.59 19.70 8.01
N SER A 225 -4.68 19.33 7.38
CA SER A 225 -5.53 18.27 7.89
C SER A 225 -6.04 17.38 6.76
N VAL A 226 -6.79 16.35 7.13
CA VAL A 226 -7.35 15.37 6.21
C VAL A 226 -8.88 15.51 6.16
N GLY A 227 -9.43 15.43 4.94
CA GLY A 227 -10.87 15.34 4.70
C GLY A 227 -11.34 13.89 4.67
N ALA A 228 -12.34 13.59 3.84
CA ALA A 228 -12.73 12.22 3.51
C ALA A 228 -11.82 11.68 2.41
N GLY A 229 -11.57 10.36 2.41
CA GLY A 229 -10.61 9.69 1.54
C GLY A 229 -9.19 9.65 2.12
N ASN A 230 -8.32 8.83 1.53
CA ASN A 230 -6.93 8.66 1.92
C ASN A 230 -6.80 8.44 3.46
N ILE A 231 -5.98 9.25 4.14
CA ILE A 231 -5.75 9.13 5.61
C ILE A 231 -7.03 9.37 6.42
N GLY A 232 -7.97 10.19 5.93
CA GLY A 232 -9.24 10.44 6.61
C GLY A 232 -10.13 9.21 6.74
N ASP A 233 -10.03 8.27 5.81
CA ASP A 233 -10.81 7.03 5.84
C ASP A 233 -10.40 6.15 7.02
N TYR A 234 -9.13 6.15 7.43
CA TYR A 234 -8.69 5.41 8.61
C TYR A 234 -9.35 5.93 9.89
N LEU A 235 -9.48 7.26 10.05
CA LEU A 235 -10.14 7.85 11.20
C LEU A 235 -11.61 7.40 11.32
N THR A 236 -12.32 7.45 10.19
CA THR A 236 -13.71 7.00 10.13
C THR A 236 -13.81 5.49 10.41
N PHE A 237 -12.90 4.71 9.83
CA PHE A 237 -12.86 3.25 9.97
C PHE A 237 -12.68 2.78 11.42
N VAL A 238 -11.87 3.50 12.20
CA VAL A 238 -11.64 3.17 13.62
C VAL A 238 -12.65 3.82 14.58
N GLY A 239 -13.72 4.41 14.06
CA GLY A 239 -14.80 4.96 14.86
C GLY A 239 -14.54 6.36 15.42
N ALA A 240 -13.85 7.23 14.67
CA ALA A 240 -13.68 8.64 14.98
C ALA A 240 -14.62 9.55 14.17
N ARG A 241 -14.84 10.77 14.68
CA ARG A 241 -15.38 11.89 13.94
C ARG A 241 -14.22 12.80 13.54
N ASN A 242 -13.87 12.79 12.26
CA ASN A 242 -12.80 13.62 11.70
C ASN A 242 -13.31 15.05 11.50
N ILE A 243 -12.82 16.03 12.28
CA ILE A 243 -13.24 17.43 12.14
C ILE A 243 -12.85 18.04 10.79
N GLY A 244 -11.77 17.57 10.16
CA GLY A 244 -11.38 18.03 8.83
C GLY A 244 -12.39 17.66 7.75
N ALA A 245 -13.04 16.50 7.87
CA ALA A 245 -14.06 16.06 6.90
C ALA A 245 -15.35 16.91 6.94
N GLU A 246 -15.56 17.71 7.97
CA GLU A 246 -16.71 18.62 8.05
C GLU A 246 -16.62 19.78 7.05
N VAL A 247 -15.39 20.19 6.68
CA VAL A 247 -15.16 21.39 5.86
C VAL A 247 -14.29 21.15 4.63
N LEU A 248 -13.41 20.15 4.65
CA LEU A 248 -12.54 19.85 3.51
C LEU A 248 -13.28 18.96 2.52
N LYS A 249 -13.37 19.44 1.28
CA LYS A 249 -13.97 18.69 0.15
C LYS A 249 -12.97 17.76 -0.55
N GLN A 250 -11.70 17.91 -0.24
CA GLN A 250 -10.59 17.12 -0.78
C GLN A 250 -10.01 16.23 0.33
N PRO A 251 -9.33 15.14 0.00
CA PRO A 251 -8.70 14.24 0.99
C PRO A 251 -7.68 14.94 1.91
N SER A 252 -7.17 16.10 1.52
CA SER A 252 -6.27 16.90 2.34
C SER A 252 -6.48 18.40 2.07
N GLY A 253 -6.16 19.22 3.07
CA GLY A 253 -6.27 20.66 2.95
C GLY A 253 -5.84 21.36 4.24
N LYS A 254 -5.95 22.69 4.26
CA LYS A 254 -5.61 23.51 5.43
C LYS A 254 -6.90 23.94 6.12
N LEU A 255 -7.03 23.66 7.42
CA LEU A 255 -8.09 24.19 8.25
C LEU A 255 -7.74 25.58 8.78
N ASN A 256 -8.74 26.39 9.07
CA ASN A 256 -8.55 27.61 9.84
C ASN A 256 -8.28 27.23 11.31
N LEU A 257 -7.30 27.87 11.95
CA LEU A 257 -6.99 27.61 13.35
C LEU A 257 -8.18 27.94 14.28
N GLU A 258 -8.93 29.00 13.98
CA GLU A 258 -10.12 29.39 14.74
C GLU A 258 -11.19 28.29 14.72
N PHE A 259 -11.40 27.67 13.55
CA PHE A 259 -12.29 26.51 13.43
C PHE A 259 -11.82 25.34 14.31
N VAL A 260 -10.52 25.01 14.30
CA VAL A 260 -9.98 23.93 15.13
C VAL A 260 -10.16 24.22 16.62
N VAL A 261 -9.92 25.48 17.04
CA VAL A 261 -10.10 25.92 18.43
C VAL A 261 -11.58 25.90 18.84
N GLU A 262 -12.49 26.33 17.95
CA GLU A 262 -13.94 26.28 18.19
C GLU A 262 -14.48 24.85 18.33
N ARG A 263 -13.96 23.93 17.50
CA ARG A 263 -14.35 22.52 17.56
C ARG A 263 -13.82 21.81 18.81
N ASP A 264 -12.74 22.30 19.38
CA ASP A 264 -12.07 21.79 20.58
C ASP A 264 -12.03 20.24 20.64
N PRO A 265 -11.29 19.58 19.73
CA PRO A 265 -11.35 18.13 19.52
C PRO A 265 -10.93 17.34 20.75
N ASP A 266 -11.51 16.15 20.91
CA ASP A 266 -11.20 15.23 22.00
C ASP A 266 -9.78 14.67 21.92
N ILE A 267 -9.28 14.47 20.69
CA ILE A 267 -7.95 13.88 20.42
C ILE A 267 -7.23 14.70 19.34
N TYR A 268 -5.94 14.97 19.57
CA TYR A 268 -5.05 15.55 18.57
C TYR A 268 -4.00 14.53 18.13
N ILE A 269 -3.93 14.27 16.82
CA ILE A 269 -2.95 13.37 16.21
C ILE A 269 -2.08 14.19 15.28
N ALA A 270 -0.75 14.22 15.53
CA ALA A 270 0.23 14.83 14.66
C ALA A 270 0.87 13.74 13.77
N THR A 271 0.85 13.89 12.45
CA THR A 271 1.69 13.04 11.61
C THR A 271 2.98 13.77 11.23
N GLY A 272 4.07 13.02 11.10
CA GLY A 272 5.37 13.57 10.77
C GLY A 272 6.40 12.51 10.41
N GLY A 273 7.65 12.87 10.51
CA GLY A 273 8.78 12.00 10.20
C GLY A 273 10.06 12.77 9.87
N PRO A 274 11.12 12.08 9.38
CA PRO A 274 12.45 12.69 9.13
C PRO A 274 12.44 13.92 8.20
N HIS A 275 11.49 13.99 7.29
CA HIS A 275 11.36 15.12 6.35
C HIS A 275 11.00 16.45 7.02
N LEU A 276 10.53 16.44 8.28
CA LEU A 276 10.19 17.64 9.04
C LEU A 276 11.30 18.10 10.01
N GLU A 277 12.42 17.40 10.06
CA GLU A 277 13.50 17.72 11.00
C GLU A 277 14.00 19.16 10.82
N LYS A 278 14.20 19.59 9.57
CA LYS A 278 14.71 20.91 9.26
C LYS A 278 13.74 22.05 9.52
N THR A 279 12.44 21.79 9.48
CA THR A 279 11.39 22.78 9.78
C THR A 279 11.07 22.86 11.27
N GLY A 280 11.62 21.97 12.09
CA GLY A 280 11.28 21.86 13.50
C GLY A 280 9.90 21.23 13.74
N GLY A 281 9.35 20.53 12.77
CA GLY A 281 8.08 19.79 12.90
C GLY A 281 8.19 18.52 13.73
N PHE A 282 7.11 17.74 13.76
CA PHE A 282 7.08 16.47 14.46
C PHE A 282 7.95 15.43 13.75
N VAL A 283 8.87 14.82 14.50
CA VAL A 283 9.76 13.77 14.00
C VAL A 283 9.54 12.46 14.75
N VAL A 284 9.53 11.36 14.01
CA VAL A 284 9.41 9.99 14.51
C VAL A 284 9.99 9.04 13.46
N GLY A 285 10.51 7.92 13.87
CA GLY A 285 11.11 6.92 12.99
C GLY A 285 12.41 6.36 13.58
N PRO A 286 13.04 5.38 12.94
CA PRO A 286 14.21 4.64 13.46
C PRO A 286 15.39 5.49 13.91
N LYS A 287 15.53 6.68 13.30
CA LYS A 287 16.62 7.64 13.61
C LYS A 287 16.46 8.31 14.99
N TYR A 288 15.24 8.37 15.50
CA TYR A 288 14.93 9.15 16.68
C TYR A 288 14.61 8.26 17.87
N ASP A 289 15.15 8.61 19.03
CA ASP A 289 14.70 8.02 20.27
C ASP A 289 13.29 8.55 20.67
N VAL A 290 12.69 7.86 21.62
CA VAL A 290 11.35 8.18 22.11
C VAL A 290 11.27 9.60 22.69
N GLU A 291 12.32 10.07 23.37
CA GLU A 291 12.31 11.39 23.99
C GLU A 291 12.43 12.52 22.96
N THR A 292 13.25 12.34 21.93
CA THR A 292 13.33 13.27 20.79
C THR A 292 11.97 13.38 20.08
N SER A 293 11.32 12.24 19.84
CA SER A 293 9.98 12.20 19.23
C SER A 293 8.95 12.91 20.10
N ARG A 294 8.92 12.64 21.41
CA ARG A 294 8.03 13.31 22.38
C ARG A 294 8.31 14.81 22.49
N ALA A 295 9.58 15.21 22.54
CA ALA A 295 9.95 16.63 22.60
C ALA A 295 9.46 17.38 21.36
N SER A 296 9.59 16.78 20.18
CA SER A 296 9.07 17.34 18.92
C SER A 296 7.53 17.41 18.91
N LEU A 297 6.85 16.37 19.42
CA LEU A 297 5.41 16.33 19.55
C LEU A 297 4.91 17.41 20.52
N ARG A 298 5.56 17.56 21.68
CA ARG A 298 5.27 18.62 22.67
C ARG A 298 5.41 20.01 22.04
N ARG A 299 6.45 20.22 21.25
CA ARG A 299 6.68 21.50 20.55
C ARG A 299 5.55 21.85 19.60
N VAL A 300 5.11 20.90 18.74
CA VAL A 300 4.04 21.16 17.78
C VAL A 300 2.68 21.31 18.44
N ALA A 301 2.39 20.57 19.51
CA ALA A 301 1.18 20.72 20.31
C ALA A 301 1.15 22.03 21.13
N GLY A 302 2.33 22.54 21.52
CA GLY A 302 2.48 23.78 22.28
C GLY A 302 2.35 25.09 21.47
N ARG A 303 2.12 25.00 20.15
CA ARG A 303 1.94 26.19 19.29
C ARG A 303 0.71 26.99 19.71
N ARG A 304 0.76 28.31 19.45
CA ARG A 304 -0.32 29.25 19.75
C ARG A 304 -1.65 28.73 19.17
N GLY A 305 -2.69 28.74 20.00
CA GLY A 305 -4.02 28.25 19.69
C GLY A 305 -4.15 26.73 19.93
N LEU A 306 -3.22 25.90 19.48
CA LEU A 306 -3.27 24.46 19.72
C LEU A 306 -3.08 24.10 21.19
N SER A 307 -2.21 24.83 21.91
CA SER A 307 -1.98 24.60 23.35
C SER A 307 -3.23 24.78 24.22
N THR A 308 -4.28 25.43 23.69
CA THR A 308 -5.55 25.63 24.40
C THR A 308 -6.57 24.52 24.18
N LEU A 309 -6.32 23.62 23.24
CA LEU A 309 -7.23 22.51 22.93
C LEU A 309 -7.43 21.56 24.13
N LYS A 310 -8.64 21.05 24.29
CA LYS A 310 -8.98 20.03 25.30
C LYS A 310 -8.03 18.83 25.19
N ALA A 311 -7.81 18.34 23.97
CA ALA A 311 -6.89 17.23 23.71
C ALA A 311 -5.49 17.47 24.29
N VAL A 312 -4.95 18.70 24.17
CA VAL A 312 -3.63 19.05 24.69
C VAL A 312 -3.63 19.16 26.21
N ARG A 313 -4.65 19.79 26.79
CA ARG A 313 -4.80 19.92 28.25
C ARG A 313 -4.99 18.57 28.96
N GLU A 314 -5.68 17.62 28.29
CA GLU A 314 -5.93 16.28 28.82
C GLU A 314 -4.84 15.27 28.48
N GLY A 315 -3.79 15.68 27.73
CA GLY A 315 -2.70 14.78 27.31
C GLY A 315 -3.09 13.78 26.23
N LYS A 316 -4.23 13.96 25.56
CA LYS A 316 -4.67 13.10 24.44
C LYS A 316 -4.05 13.57 23.11
N VAL A 317 -2.73 13.59 23.12
CA VAL A 317 -1.90 14.02 21.97
C VAL A 317 -0.99 12.87 21.55
N HIS A 318 -1.09 12.52 20.29
CA HIS A 318 -0.42 11.36 19.73
C HIS A 318 0.37 11.75 18.48
N GLY A 319 1.47 11.05 18.25
CA GLY A 319 2.34 11.27 17.09
C GLY A 319 2.52 9.99 16.27
N LEU A 320 2.28 10.05 14.96
CA LEU A 320 2.33 8.92 14.04
C LEU A 320 3.22 9.23 12.84
N SER A 321 4.03 8.27 12.43
CA SER A 321 4.78 8.39 11.18
C SER A 321 3.84 8.54 9.99
N HIS A 322 4.03 9.64 9.24
CA HIS A 322 3.27 9.88 8.02
C HIS A 322 3.56 8.83 6.94
N GLN A 323 4.79 8.35 6.88
CA GLN A 323 5.19 7.30 5.95
C GLN A 323 4.61 5.93 6.32
N LEU A 324 4.34 5.65 7.60
CA LEU A 324 3.72 4.39 8.01
C LEU A 324 2.23 4.36 7.65
N ILE A 325 1.47 5.40 8.02
CA ILE A 325 0.03 5.44 7.71
C ILE A 325 -0.24 5.50 6.20
N ASN A 326 0.66 6.13 5.46
CA ASN A 326 0.52 6.27 4.02
C ASN A 326 1.43 5.26 3.28
N SER A 327 1.30 3.99 3.62
CA SER A 327 2.11 2.89 3.07
C SER A 327 1.29 1.61 2.87
N PRO A 328 1.79 0.63 2.10
CA PRO A 328 1.17 -0.68 1.96
C PRO A 328 1.07 -1.51 3.26
N ILE A 329 1.76 -1.10 4.34
CA ILE A 329 1.65 -1.72 5.68
C ILE A 329 0.80 -0.88 6.65
N ASP A 330 -0.16 -0.16 6.12
CA ASP A 330 -1.11 0.73 6.81
C ASP A 330 -1.87 0.10 7.97
N ILE A 331 -2.01 -1.22 7.98
CA ILE A 331 -2.70 -1.95 9.05
C ILE A 331 -2.10 -1.69 10.43
N VAL A 332 -0.78 -1.52 10.51
CA VAL A 332 -0.11 -1.18 11.78
C VAL A 332 -0.58 0.20 12.28
N ALA A 333 -0.59 1.20 11.40
CA ALA A 333 -1.08 2.53 11.73
C ALA A 333 -2.58 2.52 12.07
N THR A 334 -3.37 1.71 11.38
CA THR A 334 -4.80 1.54 11.65
C THR A 334 -5.05 1.00 13.06
N GLU A 335 -4.27 0.02 13.50
CA GLU A 335 -4.35 -0.53 14.86
C GLU A 335 -3.89 0.48 15.91
N VAL A 336 -2.85 1.26 15.62
CA VAL A 336 -2.39 2.35 16.50
C VAL A 336 -3.51 3.38 16.69
N LEU A 337 -4.13 3.81 15.58
CA LEU A 337 -5.27 4.74 15.62
C LEU A 337 -6.45 4.16 16.39
N ALA A 338 -6.77 2.88 16.20
CA ALA A 338 -7.86 2.22 16.92
C ALA A 338 -7.62 2.27 18.45
N LYS A 339 -6.40 1.99 18.90
CA LYS A 339 -6.05 2.07 20.34
C LYS A 339 -6.14 3.47 20.91
N TRP A 340 -5.72 4.48 20.16
CA TRP A 340 -5.78 5.87 20.64
C TRP A 340 -7.20 6.42 20.68
N ILE A 341 -8.03 6.03 19.71
CA ILE A 341 -9.37 6.59 19.52
C ILE A 341 -10.40 5.84 20.36
N GLN A 342 -10.26 4.53 20.50
CA GLN A 342 -11.19 3.67 21.24
C GLN A 342 -10.40 2.72 22.18
N PRO A 343 -9.68 3.27 23.20
CA PRO A 343 -8.73 2.50 24.00
C PRO A 343 -9.37 1.34 24.76
N GLU A 344 -10.61 1.48 25.21
CA GLU A 344 -11.33 0.41 25.91
C GLU A 344 -11.68 -0.77 24.98
N LEU A 345 -12.07 -0.48 23.74
CA LEU A 345 -12.43 -1.50 22.75
C LEU A 345 -11.19 -2.26 22.24
N PHE A 346 -10.01 -1.63 22.27
CA PHE A 346 -8.80 -2.13 21.65
C PHE A 346 -7.63 -2.29 22.62
N ALA A 347 -7.92 -2.46 23.92
CA ALA A 347 -6.88 -2.66 24.94
C ALA A 347 -5.95 -3.85 24.65
N ASP A 348 -6.51 -4.91 24.07
CA ASP A 348 -5.83 -6.16 23.72
C ASP A 348 -5.05 -6.12 22.39
N LEU A 349 -5.23 -5.09 21.55
CA LEU A 349 -4.44 -4.97 20.32
C LEU A 349 -2.98 -4.64 20.64
N ASP A 350 -2.08 -5.26 19.92
CA ASP A 350 -0.65 -4.96 19.96
C ASP A 350 -0.12 -4.64 18.55
N PRO A 351 -0.13 -3.35 18.15
CA PRO A 351 0.40 -2.93 16.86
C PRO A 351 1.90 -3.25 16.67
N ARG A 352 2.67 -3.37 17.76
CA ARG A 352 4.07 -3.77 17.70
C ARG A 352 4.20 -5.23 17.27
N ALA A 353 3.44 -6.12 17.89
CA ALA A 353 3.40 -7.53 17.49
C ALA A 353 2.90 -7.71 16.04
N THR A 354 1.96 -6.86 15.59
CA THR A 354 1.53 -6.84 14.18
C THR A 354 2.67 -6.43 13.24
N LEU A 355 3.44 -5.38 13.58
CA LEU A 355 4.61 -4.97 12.80
C LEU A 355 5.70 -6.04 12.79
N ASP A 356 5.94 -6.69 13.93
CA ASP A 356 6.93 -7.77 14.04
C ASP A 356 6.53 -8.97 13.17
N THR A 357 5.25 -9.31 13.12
CA THR A 357 4.72 -10.34 12.20
C THR A 357 4.95 -9.96 10.74
N ILE A 358 4.62 -8.71 10.36
CA ILE A 358 4.82 -8.23 8.99
C ILE A 358 6.30 -8.24 8.62
N ASN A 359 7.18 -7.81 9.52
CA ASN A 359 8.64 -7.84 9.32
C ASN A 359 9.20 -9.23 9.12
N LYS A 360 8.68 -10.20 9.88
CA LYS A 360 9.17 -11.58 9.87
C LYS A 360 8.67 -12.38 8.68
N ASP A 361 7.36 -12.24 8.39
CA ASP A 361 6.66 -13.19 7.52
C ASP A 361 6.45 -12.65 6.10
N PHE A 362 6.53 -11.32 5.89
CA PHE A 362 6.20 -10.70 4.61
C PHE A 362 7.29 -9.78 4.05
N LEU A 363 7.86 -8.88 4.85
CA LEU A 363 8.75 -7.85 4.32
C LEU A 363 10.15 -8.37 3.99
N ALA A 364 10.58 -8.13 2.77
CA ALA A 364 11.98 -8.34 2.38
C ALA A 364 12.96 -7.37 3.06
N VAL A 365 12.50 -6.15 3.37
CA VAL A 365 13.25 -5.13 4.11
C VAL A 365 12.41 -4.72 5.31
N PRO A 366 12.82 -5.13 6.55
CA PRO A 366 12.02 -4.93 7.74
C PRO A 366 12.01 -3.46 8.20
N TYR A 367 10.87 -3.05 8.77
CA TYR A 367 10.68 -1.78 9.44
C TYR A 367 11.14 -1.91 10.89
N ARG A 368 12.22 -1.23 11.26
CA ARG A 368 12.81 -1.24 12.61
C ARG A 368 12.64 0.12 13.26
N GLY A 369 12.57 0.14 14.61
CA GLY A 369 12.43 1.38 15.38
C GLY A 369 10.99 1.77 15.67
N ASP A 370 10.80 3.00 16.13
CA ASP A 370 9.51 3.50 16.59
C ASP A 370 8.88 4.44 15.55
N TYR A 371 7.63 4.16 15.19
CA TYR A 371 6.87 4.91 14.19
C TYR A 371 5.68 5.67 14.79
N TRP A 372 5.47 5.56 16.08
CA TRP A 372 4.43 6.30 16.83
C TRP A 372 4.88 6.58 18.25
N THR A 373 4.30 7.60 18.87
CA THR A 373 4.57 7.98 20.26
C THR A 373 3.38 8.71 20.84
N ASP A 374 3.25 8.66 22.16
CA ASP A 374 2.27 9.42 22.93
C ASP A 374 2.96 10.55 23.68
N LEU A 375 2.28 11.68 23.82
CA LEU A 375 2.81 12.79 24.61
C LEU A 375 2.84 12.45 26.11
N VAL A 376 1.82 11.74 26.57
CA VAL A 376 1.78 11.12 27.91
C VAL A 376 1.77 9.62 27.72
N PRO A 377 2.65 8.87 28.37
CA PRO A 377 2.60 7.41 28.30
C PRO A 377 1.22 6.93 28.73
N THR A 378 0.57 6.15 27.89
CA THR A 378 -0.63 5.41 28.31
C THR A 378 -0.19 4.35 29.30
N PRO A 379 -0.84 4.21 30.46
CA PRO A 379 -0.48 3.20 31.49
C PRO A 379 -0.54 1.76 30.94
#